data_58aa2a964c4004ddb3631fc78b302b64
#
_entry.id   58aa2a964c4004ddb3631fc78b302b64
#
_cell.length_a   1.000
_cell.length_b   1.000
_cell.length_c   1.000
_cell.angle_alpha   90.00
_cell.angle_beta   90.00
_cell.angle_gamma   90.00
#
_symmetry.space_group_name_H-M   'P 1'
#
loop_
_entity.id
_entity.type
_entity.pdbx_description
1 polymer ?
#
loop_
_entity_poly.entity_id
_entity_poly.type
_entity_poly.pdbx_seq_one_letter_code
_entity_poly.pdbx_strand_id
1 'polypeptide(L)'
;LPDAKILHGDHIRDDVGSTLVVGHDLWTVRNADVVIVNGEEKVGAGTAQEILMAKYFQKPVVCVMPKETHHRKSNLSFNGLLIEDWIHPFLDVSSDYIAPSLEDAVAWVKDYEAGKITTPIKGISVFEKAIEQFESRFPEMVKRYTKP
;
A
#
# COMPACT_ATOMS: atom_id res chain seq x y z
N LEU A 1 -16.93 -11.79 6.10
CA LEU A 1 -15.98 -12.91 6.19
C LEU A 1 -16.15 -13.57 7.57
N PRO A 2 -17.09 -14.51 7.74
CA PRO A 2 -17.41 -15.07 9.08
C PRO A 2 -16.25 -15.88 9.67
N ASP A 3 -15.37 -16.42 8.85
CA ASP A 3 -14.23 -17.25 9.28
C ASP A 3 -12.89 -16.51 9.18
N ALA A 4 -12.89 -15.21 8.92
CA ALA A 4 -11.68 -14.43 8.81
C ALA A 4 -11.03 -14.25 10.21
N LYS A 5 -9.75 -14.56 10.30
CA LYS A 5 -8.94 -14.26 11.47
C LYS A 5 -8.21 -12.93 11.25
N ILE A 6 -8.50 -11.96 12.10
CA ILE A 6 -7.81 -10.67 12.06
C ILE A 6 -6.48 -10.80 12.83
N LEU A 7 -5.39 -10.49 12.14
CA LEU A 7 -4.07 -10.31 12.74
C LEU A 7 -3.78 -8.80 12.79
N HIS A 8 -3.35 -8.30 13.93
CA HIS A 8 -2.98 -6.88 14.09
C HIS A 8 -1.76 -6.72 15.01
N GLY A 9 -1.08 -5.57 14.93
CA GLY A 9 0.19 -5.32 15.59
C GLY A 9 0.14 -5.12 17.11
N ASP A 10 -1.05 -4.89 17.69
CA ASP A 10 -1.19 -4.44 19.09
C ASP A 10 -1.01 -5.54 20.14
N HIS A 11 -0.53 -6.74 19.74
CA HIS A 11 -0.35 -7.87 20.65
C HIS A 11 0.97 -7.83 21.43
N ILE A 12 1.94 -7.05 20.98
CA ILE A 12 3.24 -6.91 21.65
C ILE A 12 3.42 -5.45 22.07
N ARG A 13 3.83 -5.28 23.33
CA ARG A 13 4.10 -3.95 23.90
C ARG A 13 5.50 -3.47 23.48
N ASP A 14 5.64 -2.17 23.27
CA ASP A 14 6.91 -1.56 22.88
C ASP A 14 8.06 -1.75 23.87
N ASP A 15 7.74 -2.09 25.14
CA ASP A 15 8.72 -2.36 26.20
C ASP A 15 9.53 -3.65 26.01
N VAL A 16 9.13 -4.54 25.10
CA VAL A 16 9.90 -5.76 24.77
C VAL A 16 11.10 -5.51 23.87
N GLY A 17 11.23 -4.30 23.34
CA GLY A 17 12.33 -3.87 22.47
C GLY A 17 11.99 -3.86 20.98
N SER A 18 12.55 -2.86 20.28
CA SER A 18 12.20 -2.53 18.88
C SER A 18 12.33 -3.72 17.91
N THR A 19 13.35 -4.55 18.08
CA THR A 19 13.56 -5.71 17.19
C THR A 19 12.41 -6.71 17.29
N LEU A 20 11.87 -6.93 18.49
CA LEU A 20 10.76 -7.87 18.69
C LEU A 20 9.45 -7.29 18.18
N VAL A 21 9.21 -6.00 18.37
CA VAL A 21 8.05 -5.29 17.83
C VAL A 21 8.05 -5.41 16.29
N VAL A 22 9.12 -5.00 15.63
CA VAL A 22 9.26 -5.10 14.18
C VAL A 22 9.15 -6.56 13.71
N GLY A 23 9.77 -7.49 14.44
CA GLY A 23 9.68 -8.91 14.10
C GLY A 23 8.26 -9.45 14.16
N HIS A 24 7.48 -9.07 15.17
CA HIS A 24 6.08 -9.42 15.30
C HIS A 24 5.24 -8.86 14.13
N ASP A 25 5.38 -7.56 13.84
CA ASP A 25 4.59 -6.90 12.79
C ASP A 25 4.90 -7.50 11.41
N LEU A 26 6.16 -7.71 11.10
CA LEU A 26 6.56 -8.34 9.85
C LEU A 26 6.17 -9.82 9.76
N TRP A 27 6.17 -10.54 10.89
CA TRP A 27 5.66 -11.91 10.97
C TRP A 27 4.14 -11.92 10.67
N THR A 28 3.40 -10.97 11.21
CA THR A 28 1.96 -10.80 10.98
C THR A 28 1.69 -10.54 9.50
N VAL A 29 2.38 -9.59 8.89
CA VAL A 29 2.26 -9.30 7.44
C VAL A 29 2.59 -10.51 6.58
N ARG A 30 3.68 -11.23 6.91
CA ARG A 30 4.10 -12.42 6.16
C ARG A 30 3.08 -13.55 6.19
N ASN A 31 2.35 -13.71 7.29
CA ASN A 31 1.38 -14.79 7.48
C ASN A 31 -0.06 -14.40 7.16
N ALA A 32 -0.33 -13.14 6.84
CA ALA A 32 -1.63 -12.71 6.35
C ALA A 32 -1.87 -13.21 4.91
N ASP A 33 -3.11 -13.50 4.57
CA ASP A 33 -3.54 -13.79 3.21
C ASP A 33 -3.79 -12.51 2.43
N VAL A 34 -4.31 -11.47 3.09
CA VAL A 34 -4.54 -10.12 2.57
C VAL A 34 -4.18 -9.10 3.65
N VAL A 35 -3.54 -8.02 3.26
CA VAL A 35 -3.25 -6.87 4.12
C VAL A 35 -4.27 -5.78 3.83
N ILE A 36 -5.04 -5.38 4.84
CA ILE A 36 -6.00 -4.27 4.75
C ILE A 36 -5.40 -3.08 5.48
N VAL A 37 -5.29 -1.96 4.79
CA VAL A 37 -4.74 -0.71 5.31
C VAL A 37 -5.87 0.28 5.53
N ASN A 38 -5.97 0.84 6.74
CA ASN A 38 -6.83 1.99 6.99
C ASN A 38 -6.13 3.26 6.49
N GLY A 39 -6.59 3.78 5.36
CA GLY A 39 -6.13 5.02 4.74
C GLY A 39 -7.08 6.21 4.97
N GLU A 40 -8.10 6.06 5.83
CA GLU A 40 -8.99 7.17 6.23
C GLU A 40 -8.22 8.20 7.04
N GLU A 41 -7.31 7.74 7.89
CA GLU A 41 -6.43 8.55 8.68
C GLU A 41 -5.02 8.65 8.04
N LYS A 42 -4.14 9.41 8.67
CA LYS A 42 -2.76 9.53 8.24
C LYS A 42 -2.00 8.22 8.47
N VAL A 43 -1.54 7.60 7.41
CA VAL A 43 -0.69 6.41 7.47
C VAL A 43 0.63 6.74 8.17
N GLY A 44 0.93 5.99 9.23
CA GLY A 44 2.17 6.12 10.00
C GLY A 44 3.38 5.50 9.30
N ALA A 45 4.57 5.75 9.86
CA ALA A 45 5.82 5.20 9.32
C ALA A 45 5.88 3.67 9.38
N GLY A 46 5.35 3.06 10.46
CA GLY A 46 5.23 1.61 10.59
C GLY A 46 4.38 1.00 9.48
N THR A 47 3.16 1.50 9.33
CA THR A 47 2.22 1.02 8.31
C THR A 47 2.78 1.16 6.89
N ALA A 48 3.52 2.25 6.60
CA ALA A 48 4.17 2.41 5.30
C ALA A 48 5.22 1.32 5.04
N GLN A 49 5.97 0.92 6.05
CA GLN A 49 6.95 -0.18 5.96
C GLN A 49 6.25 -1.56 5.86
N GLU A 50 5.17 -1.78 6.59
CA GLU A 50 4.35 -2.99 6.49
C GLU A 50 3.78 -3.17 5.08
N ILE A 51 3.31 -2.10 4.43
CA ILE A 51 2.88 -2.11 3.02
C ILE A 51 4.03 -2.53 2.10
N LEU A 52 5.23 -1.95 2.28
CA LEU A 52 6.40 -2.32 1.51
C LEU A 52 6.75 -3.80 1.69
N MET A 53 6.73 -4.28 2.93
CA MET A 53 7.01 -5.68 3.24
C MET A 53 5.90 -6.62 2.74
N ALA A 54 4.65 -6.18 2.70
CA ALA A 54 3.57 -6.93 2.05
C ALA A 54 3.88 -7.16 0.56
N LYS A 55 4.40 -6.16 -0.15
CA LYS A 55 4.83 -6.31 -1.55
C LYS A 55 6.06 -7.23 -1.68
N TYR A 56 7.00 -7.16 -0.75
CA TYR A 56 8.13 -8.09 -0.70
C TYR A 56 7.68 -9.55 -0.50
N PHE A 57 6.69 -9.78 0.35
CA PHE A 57 6.10 -11.10 0.57
C PHE A 57 5.01 -11.48 -0.45
N GLN A 58 4.80 -10.66 -1.48
CA GLN A 58 3.77 -10.85 -2.52
C GLN A 58 2.35 -10.98 -1.95
N LYS A 59 2.06 -10.25 -0.90
CA LYS A 59 0.72 -10.20 -0.31
C LYS A 59 -0.15 -9.16 -1.00
N PRO A 60 -1.45 -9.47 -1.23
CA PRO A 60 -2.42 -8.46 -1.64
C PRO A 60 -2.51 -7.34 -0.60
N VAL A 61 -2.55 -6.09 -1.08
CA VAL A 61 -2.77 -4.90 -0.26
C VAL A 61 -4.03 -4.20 -0.73
N VAL A 62 -5.01 -4.11 0.16
CA VAL A 62 -6.25 -3.35 -0.05
C VAL A 62 -6.22 -2.13 0.87
N CYS A 63 -6.21 -0.94 0.30
CA CYS A 63 -6.21 0.30 1.08
C CYS A 63 -7.62 0.90 1.11
N VAL A 64 -8.23 0.97 2.29
CA VAL A 64 -9.52 1.66 2.49
C VAL A 64 -9.25 3.16 2.50
N MET A 65 -9.68 3.85 1.47
CA MET A 65 -9.36 5.26 1.26
C MET A 65 -10.54 5.99 0.61
N PRO A 66 -11.52 6.44 1.41
CA PRO A 66 -12.57 7.32 0.93
C PRO A 66 -12.00 8.62 0.35
N LYS A 67 -12.79 9.28 -0.48
CA LYS A 67 -12.43 10.62 -0.98
C LYS A 67 -12.34 11.61 0.19
N GLU A 68 -11.56 12.67 -0.01
CA GLU A 68 -11.33 13.76 0.95
C GLU A 68 -10.61 13.33 2.25
N THR A 69 -9.88 12.23 2.20
CA THR A 69 -8.98 11.84 3.29
C THR A 69 -7.59 12.49 3.15
N HIS A 70 -6.68 12.26 4.10
CA HIS A 70 -5.32 12.78 4.02
C HIS A 70 -4.59 12.31 2.75
N HIS A 71 -4.86 11.10 2.31
CA HIS A 71 -4.15 10.44 1.21
C HIS A 71 -4.91 10.40 -0.12
N ARG A 72 -6.16 10.92 -0.15
CA ARG A 72 -6.98 11.00 -1.37
C ARG A 72 -7.76 12.30 -1.42
N LYS A 73 -7.59 13.06 -2.50
CA LYS A 73 -8.22 14.37 -2.68
C LYS A 73 -8.88 14.46 -4.03
N SER A 74 -10.12 14.99 -4.06
CA SER A 74 -10.76 15.37 -5.30
C SER A 74 -10.30 16.75 -5.75
N ASN A 75 -10.13 16.92 -7.06
CA ASN A 75 -9.86 18.21 -7.69
C ASN A 75 -8.66 18.95 -7.08
N LEU A 76 -7.57 18.22 -6.82
CA LEU A 76 -6.34 18.82 -6.33
C LEU A 76 -5.68 19.65 -7.44
N SER A 77 -5.48 20.95 -7.20
CA SER A 77 -4.68 21.80 -8.09
C SER A 77 -3.21 21.75 -7.66
N PHE A 78 -2.34 21.31 -8.57
CA PHE A 78 -0.90 21.24 -8.36
C PHE A 78 -0.15 21.82 -9.57
N ASN A 79 0.61 22.89 -9.38
CA ASN A 79 1.36 23.57 -10.44
C ASN A 79 0.52 23.89 -11.70
N GLY A 80 -0.74 24.31 -11.51
CA GLY A 80 -1.65 24.65 -12.61
C GLY A 80 -2.32 23.45 -13.29
N LEU A 81 -2.06 22.23 -12.84
CA LEU A 81 -2.76 21.04 -13.29
C LEU A 81 -3.86 20.68 -12.30
N LEU A 82 -5.04 20.35 -12.82
CA LEU A 82 -6.14 19.78 -12.03
C LEU A 82 -6.06 18.27 -12.04
N ILE A 83 -5.96 17.66 -10.87
CA ILE A 83 -6.00 16.22 -10.69
C ILE A 83 -7.34 15.88 -10.05
N GLU A 84 -8.23 15.24 -10.80
CA GLU A 84 -9.62 14.99 -10.38
C GLU A 84 -9.73 14.04 -9.19
N ASP A 85 -8.88 13.03 -9.14
CA ASP A 85 -8.80 12.05 -8.04
C ASP A 85 -7.33 11.79 -7.72
N TRP A 86 -6.77 12.61 -6.85
CA TRP A 86 -5.38 12.45 -6.42
C TRP A 86 -5.30 11.43 -5.30
N ILE A 87 -4.48 10.42 -5.50
CA ILE A 87 -4.12 9.43 -4.49
C ILE A 87 -2.63 9.58 -4.18
N HIS A 88 -2.26 9.43 -2.92
CA HIS A 88 -0.85 9.50 -2.52
C HIS A 88 -0.02 8.47 -3.30
N PRO A 89 1.02 8.87 -4.06
CA PRO A 89 1.67 8.02 -5.06
C PRO A 89 2.19 6.68 -4.52
N PHE A 90 2.76 6.65 -3.33
CA PHE A 90 3.24 5.39 -2.74
C PHE A 90 2.10 4.42 -2.42
N LEU A 91 0.94 4.92 -1.99
CA LEU A 91 -0.22 4.08 -1.72
C LEU A 91 -0.86 3.58 -3.01
N ASP A 92 -0.96 4.42 -4.03
CA ASP A 92 -1.49 4.05 -5.35
C ASP A 92 -0.64 2.96 -6.02
N VAL A 93 0.68 3.15 -6.05
CA VAL A 93 1.60 2.18 -6.66
C VAL A 93 1.60 0.85 -5.91
N SER A 94 1.56 0.87 -4.58
CA SER A 94 1.70 -0.34 -3.77
C SER A 94 0.39 -1.09 -3.49
N SER A 95 -0.77 -0.45 -3.60
CA SER A 95 -2.05 -1.12 -3.37
C SER A 95 -2.52 -1.90 -4.60
N ASP A 96 -3.07 -3.08 -4.39
CA ASP A 96 -3.74 -3.85 -5.44
C ASP A 96 -5.16 -3.35 -5.68
N TYR A 97 -5.77 -2.79 -4.63
CA TYR A 97 -7.08 -2.15 -4.70
C TYR A 97 -7.17 -0.96 -3.73
N ILE A 98 -7.69 0.16 -4.21
CA ILE A 98 -8.09 1.32 -3.41
C ILE A 98 -9.59 1.25 -3.21
N ALA A 99 -10.00 0.85 -2.02
CA ALA A 99 -11.40 0.68 -1.67
C ALA A 99 -11.99 2.02 -1.17
N PRO A 100 -13.13 2.47 -1.72
CA PRO A 100 -13.80 3.67 -1.24
C PRO A 100 -14.38 3.52 0.16
N SER A 101 -14.65 2.30 0.60
CA SER A 101 -15.20 1.95 1.91
C SER A 101 -14.66 0.61 2.42
N LEU A 102 -14.90 0.32 3.68
CA LEU A 102 -14.59 -1.00 4.25
C LEU A 102 -15.43 -2.11 3.61
N GLU A 103 -16.68 -1.83 3.27
CA GLU A 103 -17.58 -2.76 2.58
C GLU A 103 -17.01 -3.15 1.21
N ASP A 104 -16.49 -2.19 0.46
CA ASP A 104 -15.85 -2.45 -0.84
C ASP A 104 -14.56 -3.26 -0.67
N ALA A 105 -13.78 -3.00 0.37
CA ALA A 105 -12.60 -3.80 0.69
C ALA A 105 -12.97 -5.26 0.99
N VAL A 106 -14.00 -5.47 1.81
CA VAL A 106 -14.51 -6.82 2.12
C VAL A 106 -15.06 -7.53 0.88
N ALA A 107 -15.75 -6.81 0.00
CA ALA A 107 -16.25 -7.36 -1.27
C ALA A 107 -15.07 -7.81 -2.17
N TRP A 108 -14.04 -6.97 -2.29
CA TRP A 108 -12.85 -7.30 -3.05
C TRP A 108 -12.12 -8.55 -2.50
N VAL A 109 -11.98 -8.66 -1.17
CA VAL A 109 -11.35 -9.83 -0.53
C VAL A 109 -12.15 -11.10 -0.82
N LYS A 110 -13.47 -11.07 -0.75
CA LYS A 110 -14.33 -12.21 -1.12
C LYS A 110 -14.13 -12.63 -2.56
N ASP A 111 -14.05 -11.67 -3.49
CA ASP A 111 -13.81 -11.96 -4.89
C ASP A 111 -12.40 -12.48 -5.16
N TYR A 112 -11.42 -12.02 -4.39
CA TYR A 112 -10.05 -12.54 -4.43
C TYR A 112 -10.00 -14.00 -3.95
N GLU A 113 -10.59 -14.31 -2.79
CA GLU A 113 -10.71 -15.69 -2.26
C GLU A 113 -11.45 -16.62 -3.21
N ALA A 114 -12.46 -16.12 -3.90
CA ALA A 114 -13.23 -16.88 -4.90
C ALA A 114 -12.50 -17.04 -6.25
N GLY A 115 -11.28 -16.53 -6.40
CA GLY A 115 -10.50 -16.58 -7.64
C GLY A 115 -11.07 -15.74 -8.79
N LYS A 116 -11.92 -14.75 -8.49
CA LYS A 116 -12.52 -13.87 -9.50
C LYS A 116 -11.61 -12.70 -9.88
N ILE A 117 -10.64 -12.36 -9.03
CA ILE A 117 -9.66 -11.32 -9.32
C ILE A 117 -8.60 -11.90 -10.24
N THR A 118 -8.62 -11.48 -11.49
CA THR A 118 -7.70 -11.95 -12.55
C THR A 118 -6.46 -11.07 -12.69
N THR A 119 -6.49 -9.84 -12.15
CA THR A 119 -5.33 -8.94 -12.14
C THR A 119 -4.24 -9.53 -11.25
N PRO A 120 -3.01 -9.68 -11.75
CA PRO A 120 -1.92 -10.19 -10.93
C PRO A 120 -1.65 -9.30 -9.71
N ILE A 121 -1.45 -9.93 -8.56
CA ILE A 121 -1.07 -9.22 -7.34
C ILE A 121 0.32 -8.59 -7.51
N LYS A 122 0.41 -7.33 -7.19
CA LYS A 122 1.65 -6.56 -7.27
C LYS A 122 2.68 -7.11 -6.27
N GLY A 123 3.92 -7.29 -6.73
CA GLY A 123 5.08 -7.60 -5.89
C GLY A 123 5.98 -6.38 -5.74
N ILE A 124 7.13 -6.58 -5.10
CA ILE A 124 8.13 -5.52 -4.85
C ILE A 124 8.64 -4.87 -6.14
N SER A 125 8.61 -5.58 -7.26
CA SER A 125 9.04 -5.09 -8.58
C SER A 125 8.24 -3.90 -9.11
N VAL A 126 7.09 -3.54 -8.49
CA VAL A 126 6.37 -2.32 -8.88
C VAL A 126 7.20 -1.06 -8.65
N PHE A 127 8.08 -1.07 -7.64
CA PHE A 127 8.97 0.06 -7.35
C PHE A 127 10.14 0.14 -8.34
N GLU A 128 10.67 -1.01 -8.77
CA GLU A 128 11.69 -1.07 -9.82
C GLU A 128 11.12 -0.53 -11.14
N LYS A 129 9.93 -0.96 -11.52
CA LYS A 129 9.23 -0.43 -12.70
C LYS A 129 8.96 1.07 -12.61
N ALA A 130 8.65 1.58 -11.43
CA ALA A 130 8.48 3.03 -11.23
C ALA A 130 9.80 3.79 -11.46
N ILE A 131 10.93 3.24 -11.02
CA ILE A 131 12.27 3.79 -11.28
C ILE A 131 12.56 3.78 -12.78
N GLU A 132 12.37 2.65 -13.46
CA GLU A 132 12.59 2.52 -14.90
C GLU A 132 11.73 3.53 -15.70
N GLN A 133 10.48 3.72 -15.32
CA GLN A 133 9.61 4.72 -15.95
C GLN A 133 10.13 6.14 -15.73
N PHE A 134 10.58 6.45 -14.51
CA PHE A 134 11.17 7.75 -14.21
C PHE A 134 12.44 7.99 -15.04
N GLU A 135 13.35 7.05 -15.08
CA GLU A 135 14.61 7.15 -15.84
C GLU A 135 14.36 7.33 -17.34
N SER A 136 13.40 6.58 -17.87
CA SER A 136 12.99 6.70 -19.28
C SER A 136 12.35 8.05 -19.58
N ARG A 137 11.54 8.57 -18.66
CA ARG A 137 10.80 9.84 -18.87
C ARG A 137 11.66 11.08 -18.67
N PHE A 138 12.67 11.00 -17.81
CA PHE A 138 13.49 12.13 -17.39
C PHE A 138 15.00 11.87 -17.50
N PRO A 139 15.52 11.47 -18.69
CA PRO A 139 16.92 11.05 -18.85
C PRO A 139 17.92 12.16 -18.53
N GLU A 140 17.57 13.42 -18.77
CA GLU A 140 18.46 14.56 -18.49
C GLU A 140 18.54 14.84 -16.97
N MET A 141 17.49 14.55 -16.21
CA MET A 141 17.53 14.63 -14.77
C MET A 141 18.41 13.50 -14.19
N VAL A 142 18.27 12.28 -14.70
CA VAL A 142 19.08 11.13 -14.30
C VAL A 142 20.56 11.44 -14.52
N LYS A 143 20.95 11.88 -15.72
CA LYS A 143 22.34 12.23 -16.04
C LYS A 143 22.95 13.28 -15.11
N ARG A 144 22.14 14.23 -14.64
CA ARG A 144 22.61 15.29 -13.70
C ARG A 144 23.05 14.73 -12.34
N TYR A 145 22.43 13.64 -11.88
CA TYR A 145 22.63 13.10 -10.53
C TYR A 145 23.39 11.78 -10.49
N THR A 146 23.53 11.09 -11.63
CA THR A 146 24.41 9.92 -11.71
C THR A 146 25.86 10.38 -11.87
N LYS A 147 26.74 9.89 -10.99
CA LYS A 147 28.18 10.10 -11.12
C LYS A 147 28.67 9.35 -12.37
N PRO A 148 29.66 9.93 -13.10
CA PRO A 148 30.32 9.20 -14.20
C PRO A 148 31.06 7.96 -13.69
#